data_691fb75c1b8c7c0e6db093ecf82c468d
#
_entry.id   691fb75c1b8c7c0e6db093ecf82c468d
#
_cell.length_a   1.000
_cell.length_b   1.000
_cell.length_c   1.000
_cell.angle_alpha   90.00
_cell.angle_beta   90.00
_cell.angle_gamma   90.00
#
_symmetry.space_group_name_H-M   'P 1'
#
loop_
_entity.id
_entity.type
_entity.pdbx_description
1 polymer ?
#
loop_
_entity_poly.entity_id
_entity_poly.type
_entity_poly.pdbx_seq_one_letter_code
_entity_poly.pdbx_strand_id
1 'polypeptide(L)'
;AIDQLDNKIPGQFQLDLYARVQEFLIEAVTNMLRHGRDGSLAATIAAHHAGTQQLASILAACLTPHQLDRLTRTREELTRNGAPQDLARRLAALDYLTHATTITRLAHETGRPLADAARIAFAASEYFRVDELKQLTASLHLRDYYDQLAINGAIRTLDTARRALVREILSRPGSVDLGEWEKERGVLLARAKSALDEMAATGDVTVSRLTVAASQVRDLIATDA
;
A
#
# COMPACT_ATOMS: atom_id res chain seq x y z
N ALA A 1 23.39 9.65 -0.67
CA ALA A 1 22.57 10.66 -1.38
C ALA A 1 22.06 11.71 -0.41
N ILE A 2 21.31 11.35 0.66
CA ILE A 2 20.79 12.32 1.64
C ILE A 2 21.95 13.01 2.38
N ASP A 3 22.99 12.28 2.77
CA ASP A 3 24.20 12.82 3.43
C ASP A 3 24.92 13.90 2.60
N GLN A 4 24.78 13.84 1.27
CA GLN A 4 25.37 14.85 0.37
C GLN A 4 24.60 16.18 0.38
N LEU A 5 23.46 16.23 1.05
CA LEU A 5 22.63 17.42 1.23
C LEU A 5 22.96 18.17 2.53
N ASP A 6 23.92 17.69 3.30
CA ASP A 6 24.34 18.32 4.55
C ASP A 6 24.68 19.78 4.31
N ASN A 7 24.13 20.67 5.15
CA ASN A 7 24.23 22.14 5.02
C ASN A 7 23.65 22.74 3.70
N LYS A 8 22.96 21.98 2.84
CA LYS A 8 22.35 22.47 1.60
C LYS A 8 20.82 22.60 1.69
N ILE A 9 20.23 21.94 2.67
CA ILE A 9 18.79 21.96 2.94
C ILE A 9 18.56 22.17 4.44
N PRO A 10 17.36 22.62 4.86
CA PRO A 10 17.02 22.70 6.29
C PRO A 10 17.21 21.37 7.00
N GLY A 11 17.84 21.37 8.17
CA GLY A 11 18.13 20.15 8.94
C GLY A 11 16.87 19.32 9.26
N GLN A 12 15.75 20.00 9.58
CA GLN A 12 14.47 19.30 9.79
C GLN A 12 14.01 18.54 8.54
N PHE A 13 14.12 19.15 7.36
CA PHE A 13 13.75 18.48 6.12
C PHE A 13 14.67 17.27 5.83
N GLN A 14 15.96 17.38 6.15
CA GLN A 14 16.88 16.23 6.04
C GLN A 14 16.46 15.07 6.96
N LEU A 15 16.04 15.36 8.19
CA LEU A 15 15.49 14.37 9.11
C LEU A 15 14.22 13.70 8.57
N ASP A 16 13.33 14.48 7.95
CA ASP A 16 12.11 13.96 7.34
C ASP A 16 12.43 12.99 6.17
N LEU A 17 13.48 13.27 5.39
CA LEU A 17 13.95 12.36 4.35
C LEU A 17 14.49 11.04 4.93
N TYR A 18 15.23 11.08 6.04
CA TYR A 18 15.69 9.87 6.73
C TYR A 18 14.53 9.07 7.32
N ALA A 19 13.56 9.74 7.97
CA ALA A 19 12.38 9.10 8.52
C ALA A 19 11.62 8.32 7.45
N ARG A 20 11.39 8.91 6.28
CA ARG A 20 10.72 8.26 5.15
C ARG A 20 11.47 7.01 4.66
N VAL A 21 12.79 7.05 4.58
CA VAL A 21 13.58 5.87 4.22
C VAL A 21 13.52 4.81 5.31
N GLN A 22 13.55 5.20 6.58
CA GLN A 22 13.45 4.29 7.72
C GLN A 22 12.08 3.57 7.73
N GLU A 23 10.99 4.30 7.52
CA GLU A 23 9.63 3.71 7.42
C GLU A 23 9.55 2.67 6.30
N PHE A 24 10.08 3.01 5.11
CA PHE A 24 10.16 2.05 4.01
C PHE A 24 10.94 0.78 4.40
N LEU A 25 12.10 0.93 5.03
CA LEU A 25 12.92 -0.21 5.43
C LEU A 25 12.21 -1.10 6.48
N ILE A 26 11.57 -0.50 7.47
CA ILE A 26 10.80 -1.22 8.50
C ILE A 26 9.67 -2.02 7.84
N GLU A 27 8.92 -1.42 6.93
CA GLU A 27 7.82 -2.08 6.25
C GLU A 27 8.32 -3.17 5.29
N ALA A 28 9.41 -2.94 4.56
CA ALA A 28 10.04 -3.91 3.68
C ALA A 28 10.52 -5.14 4.47
N VAL A 29 11.23 -4.95 5.58
CA VAL A 29 11.69 -6.05 6.46
C VAL A 29 10.50 -6.79 7.05
N THR A 30 9.48 -6.08 7.52
CA THR A 30 8.26 -6.68 8.05
C THR A 30 7.56 -7.56 7.01
N ASN A 31 7.47 -7.10 5.76
CA ASN A 31 6.88 -7.86 4.67
C ASN A 31 7.75 -9.08 4.30
N MET A 32 9.06 -8.95 4.28
CA MET A 32 9.96 -10.09 4.07
C MET A 32 9.82 -11.15 5.15
N LEU A 33 9.76 -10.77 6.43
CA LEU A 33 9.60 -11.70 7.54
C LEU A 33 8.24 -12.42 7.53
N ARG A 34 7.19 -11.73 7.14
CA ARG A 34 5.84 -12.34 7.01
C ARG A 34 5.75 -13.35 5.89
N HIS A 35 6.56 -13.22 4.85
CA HIS A 35 6.40 -13.95 3.60
C HIS A 35 7.61 -14.83 3.23
N GLY A 36 8.72 -14.72 3.96
CA GLY A 36 9.98 -15.43 3.67
C GLY A 36 10.07 -16.83 4.27
N ARG A 37 9.02 -17.63 4.21
CA ARG A 37 8.99 -18.96 4.88
C ARG A 37 9.78 -20.06 4.16
N ASP A 38 10.09 -19.92 2.87
CA ASP A 38 10.54 -21.06 2.03
C ASP A 38 11.95 -20.90 1.44
N GLY A 39 12.86 -20.20 2.11
CA GLY A 39 14.21 -20.04 1.57
C GLY A 39 15.23 -19.48 2.55
N SER A 40 16.48 -19.39 2.11
CA SER A 40 17.50 -18.68 2.87
C SER A 40 17.18 -17.18 2.92
N LEU A 41 17.58 -16.51 4.00
CA LEU A 41 17.44 -15.06 4.13
C LEU A 41 18.05 -14.31 2.94
N ALA A 42 19.20 -14.77 2.44
CA ALA A 42 19.87 -14.19 1.29
C ALA A 42 19.02 -14.28 0.02
N ALA A 43 18.37 -15.42 -0.23
CA ALA A 43 17.47 -15.59 -1.37
C ALA A 43 16.23 -14.67 -1.25
N THR A 44 15.67 -14.55 -0.05
CA THR A 44 14.54 -13.66 0.23
C THR A 44 14.90 -12.19 -0.03
N ILE A 45 16.07 -11.74 0.44
CA ILE A 45 16.56 -10.38 0.19
C ILE A 45 16.78 -10.12 -1.31
N ALA A 46 17.42 -11.07 -2.01
CA ALA A 46 17.67 -10.97 -3.44
C ALA A 46 16.37 -10.88 -4.25
N ALA A 47 15.39 -11.72 -3.94
CA ALA A 47 14.08 -11.69 -4.58
C ALA A 47 13.32 -10.37 -4.32
N HIS A 48 13.35 -9.88 -3.06
CA HIS A 48 12.76 -8.58 -2.72
C HIS A 48 13.42 -7.44 -3.48
N HIS A 49 14.75 -7.41 -3.53
CA HIS A 49 15.50 -6.37 -4.25
C HIS A 49 15.17 -6.39 -5.76
N ALA A 50 15.19 -7.55 -6.39
CA ALA A 50 14.84 -7.70 -7.80
C ALA A 50 13.39 -7.25 -8.07
N GLY A 51 12.43 -7.70 -7.25
CA GLY A 51 11.03 -7.32 -7.38
C GLY A 51 10.80 -5.82 -7.19
N THR A 52 11.50 -5.20 -6.23
CA THR A 52 11.44 -3.74 -6.00
C THR A 52 11.98 -2.98 -7.21
N GLN A 53 13.10 -3.41 -7.80
CA GLN A 53 13.67 -2.77 -9.00
C GLN A 53 12.73 -2.90 -10.20
N GLN A 54 12.18 -4.09 -10.44
CA GLN A 54 11.24 -4.33 -11.53
C GLN A 54 9.98 -3.47 -11.36
N LEU A 55 9.38 -3.44 -10.16
CA LEU A 55 8.21 -2.61 -9.90
C LEU A 55 8.52 -1.13 -10.07
N ALA A 56 9.67 -0.65 -9.60
CA ALA A 56 10.07 0.75 -9.75
C ALA A 56 10.18 1.18 -11.22
N SER A 57 10.60 0.27 -12.11
CA SER A 57 10.73 0.55 -13.55
C SER A 57 9.38 0.71 -14.27
N ILE A 58 8.31 0.10 -13.76
CA ILE A 58 6.97 0.13 -14.38
C ILE A 58 5.96 0.91 -13.52
N LEU A 59 6.36 1.45 -12.38
CA LEU A 59 5.47 2.00 -11.35
C LEU A 59 4.45 2.98 -11.92
N ALA A 60 4.89 4.01 -12.64
CA ALA A 60 4.01 5.05 -13.15
C ALA A 60 2.92 4.53 -14.10
N ALA A 61 3.20 3.44 -14.84
CA ALA A 61 2.24 2.82 -15.74
C ALA A 61 1.22 1.91 -15.03
N CYS A 62 1.47 1.59 -13.75
CA CYS A 62 0.63 0.70 -12.96
C CYS A 62 -0.25 1.44 -11.94
N LEU A 63 0.06 2.70 -11.63
CA LEU A 63 -0.70 3.52 -10.69
C LEU A 63 -2.03 3.98 -11.30
N THR A 64 -3.03 4.16 -10.46
CA THR A 64 -4.27 4.85 -10.84
C THR A 64 -4.00 6.32 -11.12
N PRO A 65 -4.89 7.04 -11.83
CA PRO A 65 -4.71 8.48 -12.08
C PRO A 65 -4.53 9.30 -10.79
N HIS A 66 -5.28 9.00 -9.74
CA HIS A 66 -5.19 9.67 -8.45
C HIS A 66 -3.85 9.38 -7.74
N GLN A 67 -3.39 8.13 -7.76
CA GLN A 67 -2.09 7.75 -7.18
C GLN A 67 -0.93 8.38 -7.95
N LEU A 68 -1.01 8.45 -9.28
CA LEU A 68 -0.01 9.10 -10.12
C LEU A 68 0.09 10.60 -9.85
N ASP A 69 -1.05 11.27 -9.66
CA ASP A 69 -1.11 12.67 -9.27
C ASP A 69 -0.47 12.88 -7.87
N ARG A 70 -0.80 12.02 -6.90
CA ARG A 70 -0.17 12.05 -5.57
C ARG A 70 1.35 11.84 -5.63
N LEU A 71 1.82 10.86 -6.41
CA LEU A 71 3.25 10.62 -6.65
C LEU A 71 3.94 11.88 -7.21
N THR A 72 3.29 12.52 -8.17
CA THR A 72 3.80 13.73 -8.82
C THR A 72 3.89 14.90 -7.85
N ARG A 73 2.83 15.15 -7.07
CA ARG A 73 2.82 16.21 -6.03
C ARG A 73 3.90 15.98 -4.98
N THR A 74 4.04 14.75 -4.49
CA THR A 74 5.10 14.44 -3.51
C THR A 74 6.49 14.69 -4.08
N ARG A 75 6.74 14.31 -5.34
CA ARG A 75 8.02 14.58 -6.00
C ARG A 75 8.29 16.09 -6.13
N GLU A 76 7.29 16.86 -6.53
CA GLU A 76 7.39 18.31 -6.69
C GLU A 76 7.62 19.00 -5.35
N GLU A 77 6.94 18.57 -4.29
CA GLU A 77 7.14 19.08 -2.93
C GLU A 77 8.56 18.82 -2.43
N LEU A 78 9.04 17.58 -2.57
CA LEU A 78 10.42 17.24 -2.21
C LEU A 78 11.44 18.08 -2.98
N THR A 79 11.21 18.31 -4.28
CA THR A 79 12.09 19.14 -5.12
C THR A 79 12.04 20.61 -4.68
N ARG A 80 10.86 21.14 -4.38
CA ARG A 80 10.66 22.51 -3.89
C ARG A 80 11.38 22.75 -2.56
N ASN A 81 11.43 21.73 -1.70
CA ASN A 81 12.14 21.78 -0.41
C ASN A 81 13.65 21.52 -0.55
N GLY A 82 14.19 21.42 -1.77
CA GLY A 82 15.61 21.36 -2.05
C GLY A 82 16.20 19.98 -2.34
N ALA A 83 15.38 18.92 -2.40
CA ALA A 83 15.86 17.60 -2.80
C ALA A 83 16.21 17.60 -4.31
N PRO A 84 17.38 17.06 -4.72
CA PRO A 84 17.69 16.85 -6.13
C PRO A 84 16.60 15.99 -6.82
N GLN A 85 16.30 16.32 -8.08
CA GLN A 85 15.19 15.69 -8.82
C GLN A 85 15.22 14.16 -8.82
N ASP A 86 16.40 13.55 -8.99
CA ASP A 86 16.52 12.08 -8.96
C ASP A 86 16.22 11.51 -7.57
N LEU A 87 16.70 12.17 -6.52
CA LEU A 87 16.40 11.78 -5.14
C LEU A 87 14.91 11.97 -4.83
N ALA A 88 14.32 13.10 -5.21
CA ALA A 88 12.89 13.37 -5.02
C ALA A 88 12.01 12.32 -5.73
N ARG A 89 12.35 11.95 -6.96
CA ARG A 89 11.67 10.88 -7.72
C ARG A 89 11.72 9.53 -6.98
N ARG A 90 12.89 9.15 -6.47
CA ARG A 90 13.07 7.89 -5.75
C ARG A 90 12.35 7.88 -4.42
N LEU A 91 12.41 8.97 -3.66
CA LEU A 91 11.75 9.08 -2.35
C LEU A 91 10.22 9.12 -2.49
N ALA A 92 9.68 9.78 -3.51
CA ALA A 92 8.24 9.79 -3.77
C ALA A 92 7.70 8.40 -4.12
N ALA A 93 8.51 7.52 -4.71
CA ALA A 93 8.11 6.17 -5.06
C ALA A 93 8.09 5.20 -3.86
N LEU A 94 8.74 5.53 -2.73
CA LEU A 94 8.89 4.58 -1.60
C LEU A 94 7.55 4.09 -1.07
N ASP A 95 6.55 4.95 -0.94
CA ASP A 95 5.22 4.60 -0.41
C ASP A 95 4.57 3.46 -1.21
N TYR A 96 4.80 3.42 -2.52
CA TYR A 96 4.29 2.38 -3.42
C TYR A 96 5.19 1.14 -3.46
N LEU A 97 6.50 1.33 -3.32
CA LEU A 97 7.48 0.24 -3.37
C LEU A 97 7.46 -0.65 -2.11
N THR A 98 6.86 -0.21 -1.02
CA THR A 98 6.56 -1.05 0.15
C THR A 98 5.74 -2.29 -0.21
N HIS A 99 4.93 -2.21 -1.26
CA HIS A 99 4.09 -3.30 -1.75
C HIS A 99 4.83 -4.29 -2.68
N ALA A 100 6.08 -4.00 -3.07
CA ALA A 100 6.80 -4.76 -4.10
C ALA A 100 6.87 -6.27 -3.82
N THR A 101 7.20 -6.68 -2.59
CA THR A 101 7.28 -8.10 -2.20
C THR A 101 5.94 -8.80 -2.39
N THR A 102 4.86 -8.18 -1.95
CA THR A 102 3.51 -8.75 -2.04
C THR A 102 3.06 -8.86 -3.50
N ILE A 103 3.28 -7.82 -4.30
CA ILE A 103 2.90 -7.78 -5.71
C ILE A 103 3.70 -8.81 -6.52
N THR A 104 5.02 -8.87 -6.33
CA THR A 104 5.89 -9.84 -7.03
C THR A 104 5.48 -11.28 -6.69
N ARG A 105 5.15 -11.54 -5.43
CA ARG A 105 4.68 -12.84 -5.00
C ARG A 105 3.34 -13.21 -5.63
N LEU A 106 2.36 -12.30 -5.62
CA LEU A 106 1.06 -12.52 -6.24
C LEU A 106 1.20 -12.77 -7.75
N ALA A 107 2.05 -12.03 -8.45
CA ALA A 107 2.35 -12.27 -9.86
C ALA A 107 2.90 -13.68 -10.08
N HIS A 108 3.84 -14.12 -9.24
CA HIS A 108 4.42 -15.46 -9.32
C HIS A 108 3.39 -16.57 -8.99
N GLU A 109 2.64 -16.42 -7.89
CA GLU A 109 1.61 -17.40 -7.45
C GLU A 109 0.51 -17.61 -8.50
N THR A 110 0.15 -16.55 -9.22
CA THR A 110 -0.96 -16.58 -10.20
C THR A 110 -0.48 -16.77 -11.64
N GLY A 111 0.84 -16.77 -11.88
CA GLY A 111 1.42 -16.84 -13.23
C GLY A 111 1.12 -15.61 -14.11
N ARG A 112 0.71 -14.50 -13.51
CA ARG A 112 0.38 -13.26 -14.23
C ARG A 112 1.59 -12.34 -14.37
N PRO A 113 1.63 -11.49 -15.44
CA PRO A 113 2.63 -10.45 -15.56
C PRO A 113 2.67 -9.53 -14.34
N LEU A 114 3.86 -9.09 -13.92
CA LEU A 114 4.04 -8.16 -12.80
C LEU A 114 3.23 -6.87 -12.96
N ALA A 115 3.11 -6.36 -14.19
CA ALA A 115 2.34 -5.16 -14.48
C ALA A 115 0.83 -5.35 -14.19
N ASP A 116 0.27 -6.52 -14.48
CA ASP A 116 -1.14 -6.80 -14.20
C ASP A 116 -1.37 -6.92 -12.68
N ALA A 117 -0.49 -7.66 -12.00
CA ALA A 117 -0.54 -7.77 -10.54
C ALA A 117 -0.40 -6.41 -9.85
N ALA A 118 0.49 -5.55 -10.34
CA ALA A 118 0.68 -4.20 -9.81
C ALA A 118 -0.55 -3.32 -10.03
N ARG A 119 -1.10 -3.29 -11.24
CA ARG A 119 -2.31 -2.50 -11.57
C ARG A 119 -3.48 -2.87 -10.65
N ILE A 120 -3.77 -4.17 -10.50
CA ILE A 120 -4.87 -4.61 -9.64
C ILE A 120 -4.57 -4.35 -8.17
N ALA A 121 -3.33 -4.54 -7.70
CA ALA A 121 -2.98 -4.27 -6.32
C ALA A 121 -3.14 -2.79 -5.94
N PHE A 122 -2.71 -1.88 -6.83
CA PHE A 122 -2.86 -0.44 -6.62
C PHE A 122 -4.32 0.02 -6.74
N ALA A 123 -5.06 -0.49 -7.73
CA ALA A 123 -6.49 -0.23 -7.86
C ALA A 123 -7.27 -0.71 -6.61
N ALA A 124 -6.98 -1.91 -6.09
CA ALA A 124 -7.61 -2.43 -4.89
C ALA A 124 -7.23 -1.63 -3.63
N SER A 125 -5.98 -1.12 -3.53
CA SER A 125 -5.57 -0.26 -2.41
C SER A 125 -6.35 1.05 -2.39
N GLU A 126 -6.52 1.67 -3.55
CA GLU A 126 -7.33 2.88 -3.70
C GLU A 126 -8.81 2.61 -3.46
N TYR A 127 -9.33 1.51 -4.00
CA TYR A 127 -10.73 1.12 -3.85
C TYR A 127 -11.17 1.01 -2.38
N PHE A 128 -10.33 0.43 -1.53
CA PHE A 128 -10.58 0.30 -0.09
C PHE A 128 -9.94 1.40 0.77
N ARG A 129 -9.37 2.43 0.17
CA ARG A 129 -8.72 3.56 0.89
C ARG A 129 -7.66 3.11 1.89
N VAL A 130 -7.01 1.97 1.68
CA VAL A 130 -6.13 1.34 2.67
C VAL A 130 -4.98 2.26 3.09
N ASP A 131 -4.33 2.91 2.12
CA ASP A 131 -3.17 3.77 2.39
C ASP A 131 -3.58 5.07 3.08
N GLU A 132 -4.72 5.65 2.70
CA GLU A 132 -5.28 6.85 3.35
C GLU A 132 -5.69 6.56 4.80
N LEU A 133 -6.38 5.44 5.03
CA LEU A 133 -6.77 5.03 6.38
C LEU A 133 -5.57 4.71 7.26
N LYS A 134 -4.51 4.11 6.72
CA LYS A 134 -3.24 3.93 7.45
C LYS A 134 -2.65 5.28 7.90
N GLN A 135 -2.60 6.26 7.01
CA GLN A 135 -2.08 7.59 7.33
C GLN A 135 -2.94 8.30 8.40
N LEU A 136 -4.26 8.26 8.24
CA LEU A 136 -5.19 8.85 9.20
C LEU A 136 -5.05 8.19 10.58
N THR A 137 -4.98 6.86 10.63
CA THR A 137 -4.87 6.13 11.90
C THR A 137 -3.52 6.33 12.59
N ALA A 138 -2.44 6.59 11.85
CA ALA A 138 -1.13 6.91 12.42
C ALA A 138 -1.12 8.25 13.17
N SER A 139 -1.98 9.19 12.79
CA SER A 139 -2.12 10.52 13.43
C SER A 139 -3.13 10.57 14.58
N LEU A 140 -3.86 9.47 14.83
CA LEU A 140 -4.88 9.45 15.88
C LEU A 140 -4.25 9.46 17.28
N HIS A 141 -4.76 10.35 18.13
CA HIS A 141 -4.48 10.33 19.56
C HIS A 141 -5.40 9.29 20.23
N LEU A 142 -4.93 8.06 20.32
CA LEU A 142 -5.70 6.97 20.90
C LEU A 142 -5.65 7.02 22.44
N ARG A 143 -6.74 6.61 23.08
CA ARG A 143 -6.90 6.73 24.53
C ARG A 143 -6.02 5.75 25.29
N ASP A 144 -5.85 4.54 24.74
CA ASP A 144 -5.10 3.48 25.39
C ASP A 144 -4.44 2.51 24.40
N TYR A 145 -3.70 1.55 24.96
CA TYR A 145 -3.00 0.52 24.21
C TYR A 145 -3.95 -0.43 23.45
N TYR A 146 -5.15 -0.69 23.98
CA TYR A 146 -6.11 -1.60 23.35
C TYR A 146 -6.74 -0.95 22.12
N ASP A 147 -7.00 0.34 22.14
CA ASP A 147 -7.45 1.10 20.98
C ASP A 147 -6.40 1.01 19.85
N GLN A 148 -5.10 1.15 20.19
CA GLN A 148 -4.01 1.00 19.23
C GLN A 148 -3.96 -0.41 18.62
N LEU A 149 -4.13 -1.45 19.45
CA LEU A 149 -4.17 -2.83 18.98
C LEU A 149 -5.37 -3.08 18.07
N ALA A 150 -6.53 -2.55 18.40
CA ALA A 150 -7.75 -2.70 17.62
C ALA A 150 -7.65 -2.00 16.25
N ILE A 151 -7.14 -0.78 16.20
CA ILE A 151 -6.86 -0.05 14.95
C ILE A 151 -5.88 -0.85 14.07
N ASN A 152 -4.75 -1.26 14.64
CA ASN A 152 -3.75 -2.05 13.92
C ASN A 152 -4.32 -3.39 13.43
N GLY A 153 -5.21 -4.00 14.21
CA GLY A 153 -5.94 -5.21 13.84
C GLY A 153 -6.88 -4.98 12.65
N ALA A 154 -7.65 -3.89 12.67
CA ALA A 154 -8.56 -3.52 11.60
C ALA A 154 -7.82 -3.23 10.28
N ILE A 155 -6.74 -2.45 10.33
CA ILE A 155 -5.88 -2.17 9.17
C ILE A 155 -5.29 -3.46 8.60
N ARG A 156 -4.81 -4.39 9.44
CA ARG A 156 -4.32 -5.70 8.97
C ARG A 156 -5.41 -6.53 8.34
N THR A 157 -6.63 -6.46 8.84
CA THR A 157 -7.79 -7.16 8.28
C THR A 157 -8.10 -6.63 6.89
N LEU A 158 -8.16 -5.32 6.69
CA LEU A 158 -8.34 -4.68 5.38
C LEU A 158 -7.22 -5.05 4.41
N ASP A 159 -5.97 -5.01 4.85
CA ASP A 159 -4.83 -5.35 3.99
C ASP A 159 -4.84 -6.83 3.59
N THR A 160 -5.28 -7.72 4.48
CA THR A 160 -5.44 -9.15 4.19
C THR A 160 -6.56 -9.38 3.19
N ALA A 161 -7.71 -8.73 3.40
CA ALA A 161 -8.85 -8.78 2.48
C ALA A 161 -8.48 -8.25 1.09
N ARG A 162 -7.79 -7.11 1.02
CA ARG A 162 -7.27 -6.56 -0.23
C ARG A 162 -6.38 -7.56 -0.99
N ARG A 163 -5.46 -8.24 -0.28
CA ARG A 163 -4.59 -9.26 -0.91
C ARG A 163 -5.37 -10.47 -1.41
N ALA A 164 -6.36 -10.92 -0.66
CA ALA A 164 -7.23 -12.01 -1.07
C ALA A 164 -8.01 -11.65 -2.34
N LEU A 165 -8.58 -10.44 -2.39
CA LEU A 165 -9.23 -9.89 -3.57
C LEU A 165 -8.29 -9.86 -4.79
N VAL A 166 -7.09 -9.31 -4.63
CA VAL A 166 -6.12 -9.23 -5.73
C VAL A 166 -5.80 -10.63 -6.26
N ARG A 167 -5.56 -11.61 -5.36
CA ARG A 167 -5.33 -12.99 -5.75
C ARG A 167 -6.52 -13.58 -6.49
N GLU A 168 -7.73 -13.37 -6.02
CA GLU A 168 -8.95 -13.84 -6.66
C GLU A 168 -9.07 -13.31 -8.09
N ILE A 169 -8.95 -11.99 -8.29
CA ILE A 169 -9.03 -11.36 -9.61
C ILE A 169 -7.95 -11.90 -10.55
N LEU A 170 -6.70 -12.00 -10.07
CA LEU A 170 -5.57 -12.49 -10.87
C LEU A 170 -5.70 -13.98 -11.24
N SER A 171 -6.40 -14.77 -10.44
CA SER A 171 -6.61 -16.20 -10.68
C SER A 171 -7.75 -16.49 -11.67
N ARG A 172 -8.59 -15.50 -11.98
CA ARG A 172 -9.72 -15.65 -12.94
C ARG A 172 -9.18 -15.81 -14.36
N PRO A 173 -9.78 -16.68 -15.19
CA PRO A 173 -9.45 -16.76 -16.60
C PRO A 173 -9.92 -15.48 -17.32
N GLY A 174 -9.13 -14.98 -18.27
CA GLY A 174 -9.49 -13.82 -19.11
C GLY A 174 -9.02 -12.48 -18.57
N SER A 175 -9.89 -11.47 -18.65
CA SER A 175 -9.59 -10.08 -18.29
C SER A 175 -9.34 -9.94 -16.78
N VAL A 176 -8.37 -9.09 -16.44
CA VAL A 176 -8.00 -8.77 -15.06
C VAL A 176 -8.54 -7.36 -14.77
N ASP A 177 -9.78 -7.28 -14.27
CA ASP A 177 -10.50 -6.03 -14.04
C ASP A 177 -11.23 -6.01 -12.69
N LEU A 178 -10.95 -4.98 -11.89
CA LEU A 178 -11.60 -4.74 -10.61
C LEU A 178 -13.08 -4.36 -10.78
N GLY A 179 -13.41 -3.61 -11.81
CA GLY A 179 -14.78 -3.16 -12.07
C GLY A 179 -15.73 -4.29 -12.46
N GLU A 180 -15.24 -5.34 -13.13
CA GLU A 180 -16.02 -6.55 -13.40
C GLU A 180 -16.29 -7.30 -12.09
N TRP A 181 -15.27 -7.45 -11.25
CA TRP A 181 -15.42 -8.07 -9.94
C TRP A 181 -16.41 -7.30 -9.04
N GLU A 182 -16.36 -5.96 -9.04
CA GLU A 182 -17.28 -5.11 -8.27
C GLU A 182 -18.74 -5.32 -8.66
N LYS A 183 -19.04 -5.41 -9.96
CA LYS A 183 -20.41 -5.63 -10.46
C LYS A 183 -21.04 -6.93 -9.96
N GLU A 184 -20.24 -7.95 -9.73
CA GLU A 184 -20.70 -9.25 -9.26
C GLU A 184 -21.07 -9.26 -7.76
N ARG A 185 -20.50 -8.35 -6.95
CA ARG A 185 -20.61 -8.35 -5.49
C ARG A 185 -21.77 -7.50 -4.93
N GLY A 186 -22.35 -6.61 -5.72
CA GLY A 186 -23.59 -5.92 -5.42
C GLY A 186 -23.58 -4.97 -4.22
N VAL A 187 -24.76 -4.86 -3.59
CA VAL A 187 -25.08 -3.82 -2.60
C VAL A 187 -24.26 -3.90 -1.30
N LEU A 188 -23.87 -5.10 -0.86
CA LEU A 188 -23.12 -5.25 0.40
C LEU A 188 -21.73 -4.67 0.31
N LEU A 189 -21.05 -4.88 -0.81
CA LEU A 189 -19.74 -4.29 -1.07
C LEU A 189 -19.82 -2.76 -1.15
N ALA A 190 -20.83 -2.24 -1.82
CA ALA A 190 -21.06 -0.79 -1.92
C ALA A 190 -21.24 -0.15 -0.54
N ARG A 191 -21.92 -0.81 0.40
CA ARG A 191 -22.10 -0.31 1.77
C ARG A 191 -20.77 -0.28 2.55
N ALA A 192 -20.00 -1.37 2.51
CA ALA A 192 -18.69 -1.43 3.16
C ALA A 192 -17.73 -0.38 2.59
N LYS A 193 -17.70 -0.23 1.26
CA LYS A 193 -16.91 0.80 0.57
C LYS A 193 -17.32 2.21 0.97
N SER A 194 -18.63 2.51 1.01
CA SER A 194 -19.14 3.83 1.41
C SER A 194 -18.67 4.22 2.82
N ALA A 195 -18.64 3.27 3.76
CA ALA A 195 -18.13 3.53 5.12
C ALA A 195 -16.62 3.87 5.13
N LEU A 196 -15.82 3.19 4.30
CA LEU A 196 -14.38 3.49 4.16
C LEU A 196 -14.15 4.84 3.46
N ASP A 197 -14.90 5.14 2.41
CA ASP A 197 -14.84 6.41 1.70
C ASP A 197 -15.22 7.59 2.61
N GLU A 198 -16.27 7.45 3.43
CA GLU A 198 -16.66 8.46 4.39
C GLU A 198 -15.58 8.72 5.45
N MET A 199 -15.01 7.66 6.03
CA MET A 199 -13.92 7.80 6.99
C MET A 199 -12.68 8.47 6.37
N ALA A 200 -12.33 8.11 5.15
CA ALA A 200 -11.21 8.71 4.44
C ALA A 200 -11.46 10.19 4.10
N ALA A 201 -12.68 10.54 3.69
CA ALA A 201 -13.05 11.91 3.30
C ALA A 201 -13.18 12.86 4.49
N THR A 202 -13.72 12.39 5.61
CA THR A 202 -13.97 13.23 6.80
C THR A 202 -12.83 13.24 7.79
N GLY A 203 -11.94 12.25 7.75
CA GLY A 203 -10.93 12.00 8.78
C GLY A 203 -11.52 11.48 10.11
N ASP A 204 -12.84 11.26 10.18
CA ASP A 204 -13.51 10.75 11.38
C ASP A 204 -13.37 9.22 11.46
N VAL A 205 -12.18 8.78 11.83
CA VAL A 205 -11.85 7.37 12.03
C VAL A 205 -11.94 7.01 13.50
N THR A 206 -12.87 6.13 13.83
CA THR A 206 -12.97 5.55 15.18
C THR A 206 -12.63 4.06 15.15
N VAL A 207 -12.17 3.53 16.29
CA VAL A 207 -11.84 2.10 16.45
C VAL A 207 -13.03 1.22 16.00
N SER A 208 -14.23 1.53 16.49
CA SER A 208 -15.43 0.74 16.19
C SER A 208 -15.81 0.77 14.71
N ARG A 209 -15.85 1.96 14.10
CA ARG A 209 -16.21 2.12 12.68
C ARG A 209 -15.25 1.37 11.77
N LEU A 210 -13.94 1.55 12.00
CA LEU A 210 -12.91 0.90 11.19
C LEU A 210 -12.94 -0.62 11.36
N THR A 211 -13.12 -1.12 12.59
CA THR A 211 -13.19 -2.57 12.86
C THR A 211 -14.39 -3.21 12.18
N VAL A 212 -15.56 -2.57 12.23
CA VAL A 212 -16.78 -3.07 11.58
C VAL A 212 -16.62 -3.07 10.06
N ALA A 213 -16.14 -1.96 9.46
CA ALA A 213 -15.93 -1.88 8.02
C ALA A 213 -14.91 -2.91 7.53
N ALA A 214 -13.79 -3.07 8.25
CA ALA A 214 -12.77 -4.06 7.92
C ALA A 214 -13.31 -5.50 7.97
N SER A 215 -14.13 -5.82 8.97
CA SER A 215 -14.76 -7.14 9.08
C SER A 215 -15.76 -7.39 7.94
N GLN A 216 -16.57 -6.39 7.59
CA GLN A 216 -17.52 -6.52 6.47
C GLN A 216 -16.79 -6.78 5.14
N VAL A 217 -15.70 -6.04 4.85
CA VAL A 217 -14.88 -6.26 3.65
C VAL A 217 -14.29 -7.67 3.66
N ARG A 218 -13.73 -8.12 4.78
CA ARG A 218 -13.17 -9.48 4.90
C ARG A 218 -14.22 -10.54 4.61
N ASP A 219 -15.39 -10.43 5.25
CA ASP A 219 -16.44 -11.44 5.15
C ASP A 219 -17.01 -11.54 3.73
N LEU A 220 -17.14 -10.40 3.03
CA LEU A 220 -17.55 -10.36 1.63
C LEU A 220 -16.55 -11.03 0.66
N ILE A 221 -15.26 -10.98 0.97
CA ILE A 221 -14.23 -11.61 0.14
C ILE A 221 -14.07 -13.09 0.50
N ALA A 222 -14.30 -13.47 1.77
CA ALA A 222 -14.16 -14.86 2.22
C ALA A 222 -15.34 -15.77 1.85
N THR A 223 -16.49 -15.20 1.48
CA THR A 223 -17.73 -15.99 1.26
C THR A 223 -17.70 -16.86 -0.01
N ASP A 224 -16.71 -16.67 -0.89
CA ASP A 224 -16.57 -17.40 -2.15
C ASP A 224 -15.25 -18.20 -2.27
N ALA A 225 -14.55 -18.43 -1.17
CA ALA A 225 -13.38 -19.31 -1.09
C ALA A 225 -13.79 -20.63 -0.46
#